data_3c312ebfe94ed6999e9a1f198ab6f366
#
_entry.id   3c312ebfe94ed6999e9a1f198ab6f366
#
_cell.length_a   1.000
_cell.length_b   1.000
_cell.length_c   1.000
_cell.angle_alpha   90.00
_cell.angle_beta   90.00
_cell.angle_gamma   90.00
#
_symmetry.space_group_name_H-M   'P 1'
#
loop_
_entity.id
_entity.type
_entity.pdbx_description
1 polymer ?
#
loop_
_entity_poly.entity_id
_entity_poly.type
_entity_poly.pdbx_seq_one_letter_code
_entity_poly.pdbx_strand_id
1 'polypeptide(L)'
;VKNSDEKNFWFQNSNLANITLNSSGWTGRSVPYLYKISNSKITASNMLDLIINTNSQTLVDALSSYRISGYSQSAGSVTIFAWGEKPSIDLSATLVVRGGL
;
A
#
# COMPACT_ATOMS: atom_id res chain seq x y z
N VAL A 1 -2.62 33.10 -4.15
CA VAL A 1 -3.39 33.37 -2.98
C VAL A 1 -3.15 32.29 -1.94
N LYS A 2 -3.22 32.65 -0.67
CA LYS A 2 -2.79 31.80 0.42
C LYS A 2 -3.49 30.44 0.49
N ASN A 3 -4.80 30.41 0.29
CA ASN A 3 -5.53 29.14 0.37
C ASN A 3 -5.13 28.17 -0.74
N SER A 4 -4.90 28.68 -1.93
CA SER A 4 -4.41 27.84 -3.02
C SER A 4 -3.01 27.34 -2.75
N ASP A 5 -2.17 28.18 -2.16
CA ASP A 5 -0.81 27.79 -1.83
C ASP A 5 -0.80 26.69 -0.77
N GLU A 6 -1.67 26.78 0.23
CA GLU A 6 -1.78 25.77 1.26
C GLU A 6 -2.21 24.41 0.68
N LYS A 7 -3.19 24.41 -0.22
CA LYS A 7 -3.62 23.19 -0.89
C LYS A 7 -2.48 22.57 -1.70
N ASN A 8 -1.76 23.39 -2.44
CA ASN A 8 -0.64 22.94 -3.24
C ASN A 8 0.45 22.36 -2.37
N PHE A 9 0.68 22.96 -1.21
CA PHE A 9 1.67 22.47 -0.28
C PHE A 9 1.35 21.03 0.17
N TRP A 10 0.09 20.76 0.57
CA TRP A 10 -0.30 19.42 1.01
C TRP A 10 -0.16 18.41 -0.11
N PHE A 11 -0.57 18.74 -1.33
CA PHE A 11 -0.42 17.84 -2.47
C PHE A 11 1.04 17.61 -2.84
N GLN A 12 1.86 18.64 -2.73
CA GLN A 12 3.28 18.53 -3.07
C GLN A 12 4.04 17.60 -2.11
N ASN A 13 3.54 17.43 -0.89
CA ASN A 13 4.19 16.58 0.09
C ASN A 13 3.68 15.14 0.07
N SER A 14 2.85 14.81 -0.91
CA SER A 14 2.33 13.46 -1.07
C SER A 14 2.72 12.93 -2.44
N ASN A 15 3.15 11.68 -2.48
CA ASN A 15 3.43 10.97 -3.72
C ASN A 15 2.46 9.83 -3.85
N LEU A 16 1.84 9.73 -5.02
CA LEU A 16 0.89 8.67 -5.32
C LEU A 16 1.53 7.72 -6.33
N ALA A 17 1.53 6.45 -6.02
CA ALA A 17 2.05 5.43 -6.91
C ALA A 17 0.98 4.38 -7.16
N ASN A 18 0.57 4.23 -8.42
CA ASN A 18 -0.33 3.15 -8.80
C ASN A 18 0.50 1.89 -8.95
N ILE A 19 0.13 0.86 -8.23
CA ILE A 19 0.89 -0.39 -8.19
C ILE A 19 -0.05 -1.55 -8.37
N THR A 20 0.52 -2.69 -8.74
CA THR A 20 -0.20 -3.96 -8.76
C THR A 20 0.45 -4.88 -7.74
N LEU A 21 -0.35 -5.38 -6.82
CA LEU A 21 0.09 -6.40 -5.88
C LEU A 21 -0.07 -7.74 -6.58
N ASN A 22 1.00 -8.21 -7.19
CA ASN A 22 0.95 -9.43 -7.99
C ASN A 22 0.76 -10.66 -7.09
N SER A 23 -0.09 -11.58 -7.50
CA SER A 23 -0.32 -12.79 -6.72
C SER A 23 0.99 -13.56 -6.48
N SER A 24 1.90 -13.55 -7.43
CA SER A 24 3.18 -14.22 -7.33
C SER A 24 4.18 -13.52 -6.41
N GLY A 25 3.89 -12.29 -5.98
CA GLY A 25 4.80 -11.51 -5.14
C GLY A 25 4.65 -11.76 -3.64
N TRP A 26 3.60 -12.46 -3.23
CA TRP A 26 3.39 -12.79 -1.83
C TRP A 26 4.28 -13.95 -1.42
N THR A 27 4.94 -13.82 -0.28
CA THR A 27 5.87 -14.83 0.22
C THR A 27 5.41 -15.39 1.55
N GLY A 28 5.89 -16.59 1.88
CA GLY A 28 5.58 -17.25 3.14
C GLY A 28 4.79 -18.53 2.94
N ARG A 29 4.91 -19.44 3.90
CA ARG A 29 4.19 -20.73 3.89
C ARG A 29 3.05 -20.75 4.88
N SER A 30 2.99 -19.76 5.74
CA SER A 30 1.94 -19.60 6.75
C SER A 30 1.75 -18.12 7.02
N VAL A 31 0.67 -17.77 7.69
CA VAL A 31 0.39 -16.38 8.03
C VAL A 31 1.44 -15.82 8.99
N PRO A 32 1.79 -14.56 8.87
CA PRO A 32 1.35 -13.66 7.81
C PRO A 32 2.11 -13.87 6.51
N TYR A 33 1.40 -13.73 5.39
CA TYR A 33 2.05 -13.68 4.08
C TYR A 33 2.51 -12.25 3.84
N LEU A 34 3.68 -12.11 3.20
CA LEU A 34 4.35 -10.82 3.09
C LEU A 34 4.46 -10.37 1.64
N TYR A 35 4.25 -9.08 1.41
CA TYR A 35 4.46 -8.46 0.11
C TYR A 35 5.30 -7.21 0.28
N LYS A 36 6.46 -7.17 -0.36
CA LYS A 36 7.37 -6.04 -0.26
C LYS A 36 7.15 -5.06 -1.42
N ILE A 37 6.95 -3.81 -1.09
CA ILE A 37 6.82 -2.73 -2.07
C ILE A 37 8.04 -1.84 -1.95
N SER A 38 8.77 -1.68 -3.05
CA SER A 38 9.95 -0.82 -3.10
C SER A 38 9.58 0.53 -3.71
N ASN A 39 9.97 1.61 -3.06
CA ASN A 39 9.69 2.96 -3.54
C ASN A 39 10.70 3.90 -2.89
N SER A 40 11.46 4.62 -3.69
CA SER A 40 12.53 5.50 -3.22
C SER A 40 12.03 6.65 -2.34
N LYS A 41 10.74 6.97 -2.40
CA LYS A 41 10.15 8.04 -1.58
C LYS A 41 9.85 7.59 -0.16
N ILE A 42 9.87 6.29 0.11
CA ILE A 42 9.60 5.78 1.44
C ILE A 42 10.82 6.00 2.33
N THR A 43 10.59 6.61 3.49
CA THR A 43 11.60 6.72 4.54
C THR A 43 11.22 5.80 5.69
N ALA A 44 12.07 5.73 6.71
CA ALA A 44 11.80 4.86 7.86
C ALA A 44 10.60 5.32 8.68
N SER A 45 10.17 6.57 8.54
CA SER A 45 9.19 7.16 9.45
C SER A 45 8.08 7.98 8.80
N ASN A 46 8.10 8.18 7.47
CA ASN A 46 7.01 8.95 6.87
C ASN A 46 5.71 8.14 6.85
N MET A 47 4.59 8.86 6.73
CA MET A 47 3.29 8.21 6.74
C MET A 47 2.98 7.59 5.39
N LEU A 48 2.45 6.38 5.43
CA LEU A 48 2.06 5.62 4.24
C LEU A 48 0.61 5.22 4.34
N ASP A 49 -0.09 5.24 3.21
CA ASP A 49 -1.43 4.68 3.09
C ASP A 49 -1.44 3.77 1.87
N LEU A 50 -2.09 2.65 1.97
CA LEU A 50 -2.30 1.75 0.84
C LEU A 50 -3.79 1.63 0.60
N ILE A 51 -4.22 2.05 -0.58
CA ILE A 51 -5.62 2.00 -0.98
C ILE A 51 -5.75 0.94 -2.06
N ILE A 52 -6.45 -0.14 -1.74
CA ILE A 52 -6.70 -1.23 -2.69
C ILE A 52 -8.00 -0.94 -3.40
N ASN A 53 -7.98 -0.94 -4.73
CA ASN A 53 -9.16 -0.68 -5.52
C ASN A 53 -10.15 -1.82 -5.39
N THR A 54 -11.35 -1.51 -4.92
CA THR A 54 -12.42 -2.49 -4.75
C THR A 54 -13.64 -2.01 -5.52
N ASN A 55 -13.78 -2.50 -6.73
CA ASN A 55 -14.88 -2.08 -7.61
C ASN A 55 -15.83 -3.22 -7.99
N SER A 56 -15.75 -4.34 -7.29
CA SER A 56 -16.63 -5.48 -7.54
C SER A 56 -16.82 -6.29 -6.26
N GLN A 57 -17.93 -7.00 -6.19
CA GLN A 57 -18.22 -7.88 -5.07
C GLN A 57 -17.16 -8.98 -4.95
N THR A 58 -16.67 -9.48 -6.08
CA THR A 58 -15.63 -10.49 -6.10
C THR A 58 -14.37 -10.01 -5.39
N LEU A 59 -13.95 -8.75 -5.63
CA LEU A 59 -12.79 -8.18 -4.97
C LEU A 59 -13.02 -7.97 -3.47
N VAL A 60 -14.22 -7.51 -3.10
CA VAL A 60 -14.55 -7.32 -1.67
C VAL A 60 -14.45 -8.65 -0.95
N ASP A 61 -15.02 -9.71 -1.52
CA ASP A 61 -14.98 -11.04 -0.92
C ASP A 61 -13.56 -11.57 -0.82
N ALA A 62 -12.75 -11.37 -1.88
CA ALA A 62 -11.37 -11.81 -1.89
C ALA A 62 -10.56 -11.11 -0.79
N LEU A 63 -10.70 -9.79 -0.67
CA LEU A 63 -9.97 -9.04 0.35
C LEU A 63 -10.36 -9.44 1.76
N SER A 64 -11.63 -9.77 1.97
CA SER A 64 -12.08 -10.30 3.27
C SER A 64 -11.38 -11.61 3.61
N SER A 65 -11.16 -12.47 2.61
CA SER A 65 -10.45 -13.74 2.82
C SER A 65 -8.96 -13.53 3.07
N TYR A 66 -8.34 -12.55 2.42
CA TYR A 66 -6.91 -12.32 2.55
C TYR A 66 -6.54 -11.64 3.85
N ARG A 67 -7.42 -10.80 4.38
CA ARG A 67 -7.21 -10.07 5.63
C ARG A 67 -5.90 -9.29 5.63
N ILE A 68 -5.75 -8.45 4.60
CA ILE A 68 -4.55 -7.62 4.47
C ILE A 68 -4.60 -6.51 5.51
N SER A 69 -3.65 -6.50 6.43
CA SER A 69 -3.62 -5.53 7.52
C SER A 69 -2.22 -5.43 8.11
N GLY A 70 -1.81 -4.20 8.37
CA GLY A 70 -0.51 -3.94 8.97
C GLY A 70 0.61 -3.91 7.97
N TYR A 71 1.70 -3.29 8.39
CA TYR A 71 2.87 -3.18 7.54
C TYR A 71 4.12 -2.92 8.38
N SER A 72 5.27 -3.19 7.78
CA SER A 72 6.58 -2.87 8.35
C SER A 72 7.32 -1.98 7.34
N GLN A 73 7.87 -0.89 7.80
CA GLN A 73 8.43 0.16 6.96
C GLN A 73 9.91 0.35 7.25
N SER A 74 10.68 0.54 6.18
CA SER A 74 12.08 0.92 6.30
C SER A 74 12.42 1.86 5.13
N ALA A 75 13.61 2.44 5.15
CA ALA A 75 14.01 3.34 4.07
C ALA A 75 13.98 2.60 2.73
N GLY A 76 13.20 3.11 1.80
CA GLY A 76 13.08 2.57 0.45
C GLY A 76 12.08 1.44 0.27
N SER A 77 11.41 0.97 1.32
CA SER A 77 10.45 -0.12 1.16
C SER A 77 9.43 -0.20 2.28
N VAL A 78 8.32 -0.83 1.96
CA VAL A 78 7.30 -1.21 2.95
C VAL A 78 6.87 -2.64 2.65
N THR A 79 6.68 -3.43 3.69
CA THR A 79 6.20 -4.80 3.59
C THR A 79 4.81 -4.86 4.21
N ILE A 80 3.84 -5.33 3.45
CA ILE A 80 2.46 -5.47 3.93
C ILE A 80 2.16 -6.93 4.27
N PHE A 81 1.19 -7.13 5.15
CA PHE A 81 0.88 -8.46 5.70
C PHE A 81 -0.53 -8.90 5.33
N ALA A 82 -0.65 -10.17 4.94
CA ALA A 82 -1.95 -10.83 4.77
C ALA A 82 -2.06 -11.91 5.85
N TRP A 83 -3.10 -11.81 6.66
CA TRP A 83 -3.29 -12.66 7.84
C TRP A 83 -4.29 -13.78 7.63
N GLY A 84 -4.91 -13.84 6.47
CA GLY A 84 -5.85 -14.89 6.09
C GLY A 84 -5.25 -15.82 5.05
N GLU A 85 -5.93 -15.94 3.92
CA GLU A 85 -5.44 -16.73 2.81
C GLU A 85 -4.36 -15.99 2.04
N LYS A 86 -3.43 -16.73 1.46
CA LYS A 86 -2.43 -16.14 0.58
C LYS A 86 -3.12 -15.60 -0.66
N PRO A 87 -2.93 -14.30 -0.97
CA PRO A 87 -3.61 -13.73 -2.14
C PRO A 87 -3.28 -14.47 -3.43
N SER A 88 -4.32 -14.85 -4.15
CA SER A 88 -4.20 -15.64 -5.37
C SER A 88 -4.57 -14.87 -6.63
N ILE A 89 -4.96 -13.60 -6.51
CA ILE A 89 -5.26 -12.73 -7.64
C ILE A 89 -4.42 -11.47 -7.52
N ASP A 90 -4.20 -10.83 -8.66
CA ASP A 90 -3.51 -9.54 -8.69
C ASP A 90 -4.46 -8.46 -8.19
N LEU A 91 -3.94 -7.57 -7.35
CA LEU A 91 -4.73 -6.49 -6.77
C LEU A 91 -4.17 -5.16 -7.23
N SER A 92 -5.04 -4.31 -7.78
CA SER A 92 -4.68 -2.96 -8.15
C SER A 92 -4.76 -2.06 -6.92
N ALA A 93 -3.75 -1.26 -6.68
CA ALA A 93 -3.69 -0.43 -5.48
C ALA A 93 -2.99 0.89 -5.76
N THR A 94 -3.21 1.84 -4.86
CA THR A 94 -2.48 3.11 -4.86
C THR A 94 -1.75 3.24 -3.54
N LEU A 95 -0.45 3.39 -3.62
CA LEU A 95 0.38 3.69 -2.46
C LEU A 95 0.51 5.20 -2.32
N VAL A 96 0.11 5.72 -1.18
CA VAL A 96 0.25 7.13 -0.85
C VAL A 96 1.44 7.27 0.08
N VAL A 97 2.47 7.96 -0.38
CA VAL A 97 3.66 8.23 0.43
C VAL A 97 3.63 9.70 0.80
N ARG A 98 3.38 9.98 2.07
CA ARG A 98 3.33 11.36 2.54
C ARG A 98 4.74 11.83 2.81
N GLY A 99 5.10 12.94 2.20
CA GLY A 99 6.44 13.49 2.38
C GLY A 99 6.68 13.89 3.82
N GLY A 100 7.88 13.60 4.31
CA GLY A 100 8.32 14.14 5.59
C GLY A 100 8.62 15.62 5.42
N LEU A 101 8.24 16.40 6.39
CA LEU A 101 8.50 17.83 6.36
C LEU A 101 9.79 18.17 7.07
#